data_ee71ad7e5d77426334955f3649b66545
#
_entry.id   ee71ad7e5d77426334955f3649b66545
#
_cell.length_a   1.000
_cell.length_b   1.000
_cell.length_c   1.000
_cell.angle_alpha   90.00
_cell.angle_beta   90.00
_cell.angle_gamma   90.00
#
_symmetry.space_group_name_H-M   'P 1'
#
loop_
_entity.id
_entity.type
_entity.pdbx_description
1 polymer ?
#
loop_
_entity_poly.entity_id
_entity_poly.type
_entity_poly.pdbx_seq_one_letter_code
_entity_poly.pdbx_strand_id
1 'polypeptide(L)'
;AKLFNYKDLLNITITDKNCERLKLSRSLYAMGMKVAAVSALCGDPRVFDAMWMAGTPCPFMGQIGDDAKVSWRKNEELIPGESEVGAIITNNNLETASKKEAEKIKKAKEKKKRKDKSKPEKRPFDAEKVKLWATPLGILSLLLLL
;
A
#
# COMPACT_ATOMS: atom_id res chain seq x y z
N ALA A 1 12.06 43.30 -26.14
CA ALA A 1 12.59 42.15 -26.89
C ALA A 1 14.03 41.90 -26.43
N LYS A 2 14.28 40.80 -25.66
CA LYS A 2 15.63 40.36 -25.33
C LYS A 2 16.19 39.66 -26.56
N LEU A 3 17.16 40.30 -27.20
CA LEU A 3 17.95 39.71 -28.28
C LEU A 3 18.72 38.52 -27.69
N PHE A 4 18.40 37.31 -28.16
CA PHE A 4 19.15 36.11 -27.86
C PHE A 4 20.59 36.28 -28.34
N ASN A 5 21.54 36.23 -27.42
CA ASN A 5 22.94 36.39 -27.72
C ASN A 5 23.45 35.10 -28.39
N TYR A 6 24.07 35.23 -29.58
CA TYR A 6 24.64 34.07 -30.34
C TYR A 6 25.60 33.21 -29.49
N LYS A 7 26.27 33.78 -28.49
CA LYS A 7 27.10 33.03 -27.55
C LYS A 7 26.33 32.08 -26.67
N ASP A 8 25.06 32.35 -26.35
CA ASP A 8 24.21 31.46 -25.56
C ASP A 8 23.73 30.27 -26.39
N LEU A 9 23.61 30.42 -27.71
CA LEU A 9 23.23 29.34 -28.63
C LEU A 9 24.34 28.30 -28.82
N LEU A 10 25.59 28.70 -28.73
CA LEU A 10 26.76 27.84 -28.95
C LEU A 10 27.08 26.96 -27.71
N ASN A 11 26.54 27.31 -26.53
CA ASN A 11 26.79 26.59 -25.30
C ASN A 11 25.65 25.65 -24.89
N ILE A 12 24.59 25.56 -25.67
CA ILE A 12 23.50 24.60 -25.42
C ILE A 12 23.91 23.23 -26.00
N THR A 13 24.60 22.46 -25.22
CA THR A 13 24.75 21.02 -25.50
C THR A 13 23.44 20.35 -25.19
N ILE A 14 22.58 20.21 -26.17
CA ILE A 14 21.33 19.45 -26.05
C ILE A 14 21.71 17.97 -26.02
N THR A 15 21.81 17.40 -24.82
CA THR A 15 22.00 15.96 -24.67
C THR A 15 20.64 15.30 -24.86
N ASP A 16 20.46 14.61 -25.97
CA ASP A 16 19.28 13.78 -26.19
C ASP A 16 19.37 12.49 -25.35
N LYS A 17 18.68 12.51 -24.23
CA LYS A 17 18.64 11.38 -23.29
C LYS A 17 18.16 10.07 -23.93
N ASN A 18 17.30 10.14 -24.96
CA ASN A 18 16.82 8.96 -25.65
C ASN A 18 17.92 8.34 -26.51
N CYS A 19 18.67 9.20 -27.25
CA CYS A 19 19.81 8.74 -28.05
C CYS A 19 20.91 8.14 -27.16
N GLU A 20 21.20 8.74 -26.02
CA GLU A 20 22.17 8.22 -25.03
C GLU A 20 21.72 6.87 -24.49
N ARG A 21 20.44 6.74 -24.06
CA ARG A 21 19.87 5.48 -23.57
C ARG A 21 19.95 4.35 -24.58
N LEU A 22 19.65 4.65 -25.85
CA LEU A 22 19.75 3.68 -26.94
C LEU A 22 21.20 3.22 -27.16
N LYS A 23 22.17 4.13 -27.11
CA LYS A 23 23.59 3.80 -27.22
C LYS A 23 24.06 2.92 -26.06
N LEU A 24 23.69 3.26 -24.82
CA LEU A 24 24.00 2.47 -23.63
C LEU A 24 23.40 1.06 -23.73
N SER A 25 22.13 0.95 -24.10
CA SER A 25 21.48 -0.35 -24.29
C SER A 25 22.17 -1.20 -25.33
N ARG A 26 22.54 -0.64 -26.48
CA ARG A 26 23.29 -1.36 -27.52
C ARG A 26 24.66 -1.82 -27.03
N SER A 27 25.38 -0.98 -26.27
CA SER A 27 26.66 -1.33 -25.68
C SER A 27 26.52 -2.50 -24.70
N LEU A 28 25.56 -2.46 -23.81
CA LEU A 28 25.24 -3.53 -22.87
C LEU A 28 24.89 -4.84 -23.58
N TYR A 29 24.09 -4.75 -24.64
CA TYR A 29 23.71 -5.91 -25.45
C TYR A 29 24.95 -6.55 -26.12
N ALA A 30 25.83 -5.72 -26.71
CA ALA A 30 27.06 -6.18 -27.35
C ALA A 30 28.03 -6.87 -26.36
N MET A 31 28.02 -6.47 -25.10
CA MET A 31 28.77 -7.14 -24.01
C MET A 31 28.09 -8.42 -23.48
N GLY A 32 26.97 -8.85 -24.08
CA GLY A 32 26.22 -10.03 -23.67
C GLY A 32 25.25 -9.81 -22.50
N MET A 33 25.19 -8.60 -21.93
CA MET A 33 24.31 -8.25 -20.79
C MET A 33 22.90 -7.91 -21.27
N LYS A 34 22.19 -8.90 -21.83
CA LYS A 34 20.88 -8.71 -22.48
C LYS A 34 19.82 -8.14 -21.54
N VAL A 35 19.74 -8.66 -20.30
CA VAL A 35 18.77 -8.18 -19.29
C VAL A 35 19.05 -6.74 -18.91
N ALA A 36 20.31 -6.38 -18.69
CA ALA A 36 20.70 -5.01 -18.37
C ALA A 36 20.42 -4.04 -19.54
N ALA A 37 20.59 -4.50 -20.79
CA ALA A 37 20.25 -3.71 -21.97
C ALA A 37 18.76 -3.36 -22.03
N VAL A 38 17.88 -4.33 -21.73
CA VAL A 38 16.44 -4.10 -21.65
C VAL A 38 16.11 -3.18 -20.47
N SER A 39 16.69 -3.41 -19.31
CA SER A 39 16.47 -2.58 -18.13
C SER A 39 16.85 -1.11 -18.38
N ALA A 40 17.94 -0.84 -19.12
CA ALA A 40 18.32 0.50 -19.49
C ALA A 40 17.26 1.21 -20.35
N LEU A 41 16.57 0.50 -21.23
CA LEU A 41 15.46 1.03 -22.04
C LEU A 41 14.20 1.28 -21.17
N CYS A 42 13.95 0.43 -20.20
CA CYS A 42 12.79 0.51 -19.31
C CYS A 42 12.74 1.77 -18.41
N GLY A 43 13.81 2.55 -18.37
CA GLY A 43 13.78 3.90 -17.79
C GLY A 43 12.97 4.93 -18.59
N ASP A 44 12.53 4.56 -19.82
CA ASP A 44 11.61 5.38 -20.59
C ASP A 44 10.17 4.89 -20.34
N PRO A 45 9.23 5.77 -19.93
CA PRO A 45 7.85 5.37 -19.62
C PRO A 45 7.15 4.68 -20.81
N ARG A 46 7.39 5.13 -22.02
CA ARG A 46 6.81 4.52 -23.23
C ARG A 46 7.29 3.09 -23.45
N VAL A 47 8.55 2.80 -23.17
CA VAL A 47 9.10 1.45 -23.25
C VAL A 47 8.55 0.58 -22.13
N PHE A 48 8.47 1.13 -20.93
CA PHE A 48 7.89 0.45 -19.77
C PHE A 48 6.45 0.01 -20.05
N ASP A 49 5.61 0.92 -20.54
CA ASP A 49 4.21 0.66 -20.89
C ASP A 49 4.08 -0.37 -22.02
N ALA A 50 4.87 -0.23 -23.08
CA ALA A 50 4.86 -1.18 -24.18
C ALA A 50 5.25 -2.60 -23.75
N MET A 51 6.28 -2.74 -22.92
CA MET A 51 6.72 -4.02 -22.36
C MET A 51 5.65 -4.65 -21.46
N TRP A 52 4.99 -3.83 -20.65
CA TRP A 52 3.91 -4.28 -19.79
C TRP A 52 2.70 -4.78 -20.58
N MET A 53 2.27 -4.02 -21.60
CA MET A 53 1.16 -4.39 -22.49
C MET A 53 1.46 -5.63 -23.31
N ALA A 54 2.73 -5.83 -23.71
CA ALA A 54 3.18 -7.03 -24.40
C ALA A 54 3.21 -8.29 -23.51
N GLY A 55 2.95 -8.17 -22.21
CA GLY A 55 3.03 -9.29 -21.26
C GLY A 55 4.45 -9.68 -20.87
N THR A 56 5.46 -8.90 -21.27
CA THR A 56 6.87 -9.08 -20.94
C THR A 56 7.35 -7.90 -20.11
N PRO A 57 6.98 -7.81 -18.82
CA PRO A 57 7.30 -6.64 -17.99
C PRO A 57 8.80 -6.42 -17.87
N CYS A 58 9.17 -5.18 -17.65
CA CYS A 58 10.57 -4.78 -17.44
C CYS A 58 11.22 -5.56 -16.30
N PRO A 59 12.49 -5.97 -16.44
CA PRO A 59 13.22 -6.64 -15.35
C PRO A 59 13.28 -5.79 -14.08
N PHE A 60 13.15 -6.43 -12.91
CA PHE A 60 13.20 -5.76 -11.63
C PHE A 60 14.13 -6.52 -10.66
N MET A 61 15.24 -5.92 -10.27
CA MET A 61 16.21 -6.52 -9.32
C MET A 61 16.54 -8.01 -9.60
N GLY A 62 16.82 -8.34 -10.86
CA GLY A 62 17.12 -9.70 -11.31
C GLY A 62 15.91 -10.59 -11.58
N GLN A 63 14.72 -10.13 -11.28
CA GLN A 63 13.47 -10.82 -11.61
C GLN A 63 13.02 -10.49 -13.04
N ILE A 64 12.41 -11.45 -13.73
CA ILE A 64 11.87 -11.32 -15.06
C ILE A 64 10.49 -11.97 -15.14
N GLY A 65 9.69 -11.61 -16.14
CA GLY A 65 8.35 -12.18 -16.33
C GLY A 65 7.38 -11.81 -15.20
N ASP A 66 6.57 -12.77 -14.76
CA ASP A 66 5.51 -12.53 -13.78
C ASP A 66 6.03 -12.10 -12.39
N ASP A 67 7.20 -12.60 -11.99
CA ASP A 67 7.82 -12.18 -10.72
C ASP A 67 8.20 -10.70 -10.74
N ALA A 68 8.76 -10.22 -11.86
CA ALA A 68 9.03 -8.81 -12.06
C ALA A 68 7.74 -7.99 -12.04
N LYS A 69 6.66 -8.49 -12.64
CA LYS A 69 5.34 -7.86 -12.65
C LYS A 69 4.77 -7.67 -11.25
N VAL A 70 4.89 -8.70 -10.40
CA VAL A 70 4.48 -8.62 -8.99
C VAL A 70 5.32 -7.62 -8.21
N SER A 71 6.63 -7.60 -8.48
CA SER A 71 7.57 -6.70 -7.80
C SER A 71 7.36 -5.23 -8.18
N TRP A 72 7.08 -4.92 -9.44
CA TRP A 72 6.69 -3.59 -9.89
C TRP A 72 5.40 -3.08 -9.24
N ARG A 73 4.40 -3.95 -9.07
CA ARG A 73 3.16 -3.59 -8.36
C ARG A 73 3.36 -3.28 -6.88
N LYS A 74 4.39 -3.85 -6.27
CA LYS A 74 4.73 -3.60 -4.85
C LYS A 74 5.56 -2.34 -4.66
N ASN A 75 6.34 -1.95 -5.67
CA ASN A 75 7.28 -0.83 -5.63
C ASN A 75 6.89 0.20 -6.71
N GLU A 76 5.66 0.68 -6.62
CA GLU A 76 5.08 1.61 -7.60
C GLU A 76 5.83 2.94 -7.69
N GLU A 77 6.51 3.35 -6.62
CA GLU A 77 7.31 4.56 -6.55
C GLU A 77 8.56 4.53 -7.46
N LEU A 78 8.98 3.35 -7.91
CA LEU A 78 10.11 3.16 -8.81
C LEU A 78 9.70 3.11 -10.29
N ILE A 79 8.41 3.12 -10.58
CA ILE A 79 7.89 3.15 -11.95
C ILE A 79 8.21 4.50 -12.58
N PRO A 80 8.61 4.57 -13.86
CA PRO A 80 8.85 5.84 -14.54
C PRO A 80 7.65 6.78 -14.45
N GLY A 81 7.87 8.03 -14.00
CA GLY A 81 6.82 8.93 -13.55
C GLY A 81 5.76 9.35 -14.59
N GLU A 82 6.02 9.17 -15.89
CA GLU A 82 5.07 9.47 -16.98
C GLU A 82 4.41 8.21 -17.56
N SER A 83 4.52 7.05 -16.86
CA SER A 83 3.94 5.78 -17.29
C SER A 83 2.43 5.77 -17.07
N GLU A 84 1.65 5.52 -18.12
CA GLU A 84 0.19 5.32 -18.02
C GLU A 84 -0.16 4.06 -17.24
N VAL A 85 0.59 3.00 -17.47
CA VAL A 85 0.46 1.74 -16.73
C VAL A 85 0.80 1.93 -15.25
N GLY A 86 1.83 2.73 -14.95
CA GLY A 86 2.17 3.11 -13.59
C GLY A 86 1.01 3.77 -12.86
N ALA A 87 0.36 4.74 -13.49
CA ALA A 87 -0.82 5.41 -12.94
C ALA A 87 -1.97 4.43 -12.65
N ILE A 88 -2.21 3.46 -13.54
CA ILE A 88 -3.23 2.42 -13.34
C ILE A 88 -2.87 1.51 -12.17
N ILE A 89 -1.61 1.11 -12.03
CA ILE A 89 -1.14 0.26 -10.93
C ILE A 89 -1.34 0.97 -9.60
N THR A 90 -0.93 2.23 -9.49
CA THR A 90 -1.06 3.06 -8.29
C THR A 90 -2.53 3.22 -7.89
N ASN A 91 -3.41 3.53 -8.83
CA ASN A 91 -4.84 3.66 -8.56
C ASN A 91 -5.47 2.35 -8.06
N ASN A 92 -5.12 1.21 -8.65
CA ASN A 92 -5.60 -0.10 -8.23
C ASN A 92 -5.09 -0.46 -6.81
N ASN A 93 -3.86 -0.11 -6.47
CA ASN A 93 -3.30 -0.32 -5.14
C ASN A 93 -4.01 0.53 -4.09
N LEU A 94 -4.30 1.80 -4.38
CA LEU A 94 -5.08 2.69 -3.51
C LEU A 94 -6.49 2.16 -3.26
N GLU A 95 -7.18 1.70 -4.30
CA GLU A 95 -8.52 1.15 -4.17
C GLU A 95 -8.54 -0.15 -3.34
N THR A 96 -7.56 -1.02 -3.54
CA THR A 96 -7.45 -2.25 -2.74
C THR A 96 -7.07 -1.98 -1.29
N ALA A 97 -6.24 -0.98 -1.01
CA ALA A 97 -5.89 -0.54 0.33
C ALA A 97 -7.11 0.02 1.07
N SER A 98 -7.87 0.91 0.42
CA SER A 98 -9.10 1.49 0.98
C SER A 98 -10.18 0.45 1.28
N LYS A 99 -10.35 -0.55 0.40
CA LYS A 99 -11.27 -1.68 0.64
C LYS A 99 -10.86 -2.52 1.86
N LYS A 100 -9.56 -2.83 2.00
CA LYS A 100 -9.02 -3.58 3.15
C LYS A 100 -9.21 -2.81 4.47
N GLU A 101 -9.02 -1.50 4.45
CA GLU A 101 -9.21 -0.65 5.62
C GLU A 101 -10.68 -0.56 6.04
N ALA A 102 -11.59 -0.37 5.08
CA ALA A 102 -13.03 -0.39 5.32
C ALA A 102 -13.51 -1.74 5.91
N GLU A 103 -12.97 -2.85 5.44
CA GLU A 103 -13.28 -4.17 5.96
C GLU A 103 -12.76 -4.37 7.40
N LYS A 104 -11.54 -3.90 7.71
CA LYS A 104 -10.99 -3.89 9.07
C LYS A 104 -11.87 -3.10 10.03
N ILE A 105 -12.34 -1.92 9.61
CA ILE A 105 -13.22 -1.06 10.41
C ILE A 105 -14.57 -1.75 10.66
N LYS A 106 -15.16 -2.41 9.64
CA LYS A 106 -16.40 -3.17 9.80
C LYS A 106 -16.25 -4.33 10.81
N LYS A 107 -15.18 -5.12 10.68
CA LYS A 107 -14.88 -6.23 11.61
C LYS A 107 -14.64 -5.74 13.04
N ALA A 108 -13.95 -4.61 13.22
CA ALA A 108 -13.72 -4.00 14.53
C ALA A 108 -15.03 -3.51 15.18
N LYS A 109 -15.93 -2.85 14.42
CA LYS A 109 -17.24 -2.42 14.91
C LYS A 109 -18.13 -3.60 15.31
N GLU A 110 -18.14 -4.68 14.53
CA GLU A 110 -18.90 -5.88 14.84
C GLU A 110 -18.38 -6.58 16.10
N LYS A 111 -17.05 -6.67 16.27
CA LYS A 111 -16.43 -7.23 17.47
C LYS A 111 -16.75 -6.42 18.73
N LYS A 112 -16.84 -5.09 18.62
CA LYS A 112 -17.25 -4.20 19.70
C LYS A 112 -18.71 -4.40 20.07
N LYS A 113 -19.60 -4.52 19.05
CA LYS A 113 -21.03 -4.77 19.25
C LYS A 113 -21.32 -6.14 19.89
N ARG A 114 -20.52 -7.17 19.58
CA ARG A 114 -20.63 -8.49 20.22
C ARG A 114 -20.20 -8.46 21.69
N LYS A 115 -19.12 -7.70 22.02
CA LYS A 115 -18.66 -7.52 23.40
C LYS A 115 -19.67 -6.75 24.26
N ASP A 116 -20.35 -5.76 23.68
CA ASP A 116 -21.36 -4.98 24.40
C ASP A 116 -22.63 -5.81 24.69
N LYS A 117 -23.03 -6.69 23.77
CA LYS A 117 -24.12 -7.64 23.99
C LYS A 117 -23.80 -8.75 24.99
N SER A 118 -22.53 -9.07 25.23
CA SER A 118 -22.10 -10.11 26.19
C SER A 118 -21.85 -9.57 27.59
N LYS A 119 -21.99 -8.26 27.80
CA LYS A 119 -21.88 -7.67 29.12
C LYS A 119 -23.12 -8.07 29.92
N PRO A 120 -22.98 -8.81 31.04
CA PRO A 120 -24.12 -9.20 31.83
C PRO A 120 -24.83 -7.94 32.32
N GLU A 121 -26.13 -7.85 32.02
CA GLU A 121 -27.01 -6.81 32.54
C GLU A 121 -26.87 -6.82 34.06
N LYS A 122 -26.40 -5.73 34.63
CA LYS A 122 -26.33 -5.60 36.09
C LYS A 122 -27.76 -5.66 36.60
N ARG A 123 -28.15 -6.81 37.15
CA ARG A 123 -29.45 -6.93 37.82
C ARG A 123 -29.56 -5.79 38.83
N PRO A 124 -30.70 -5.05 38.84
CA PRO A 124 -30.89 -3.98 39.80
C PRO A 124 -30.70 -4.59 41.19
N PHE A 125 -29.92 -3.90 42.02
CA PHE A 125 -29.69 -4.27 43.40
C PHE A 125 -31.01 -4.21 44.15
N ASP A 126 -31.58 -5.36 44.50
CA ASP A 126 -32.83 -5.47 45.23
C ASP A 126 -32.62 -4.96 46.67
N ALA A 127 -32.87 -3.67 46.85
CA ALA A 127 -32.78 -2.99 48.14
C ALA A 127 -33.77 -3.57 49.18
N GLU A 128 -34.84 -4.23 48.74
CA GLU A 128 -35.77 -4.89 49.63
C GLU A 128 -35.20 -6.12 50.32
N LYS A 129 -34.37 -6.90 49.66
CA LYS A 129 -33.72 -8.07 50.26
C LYS A 129 -32.74 -7.69 51.37
N VAL A 130 -32.15 -6.50 51.30
CA VAL A 130 -31.21 -6.04 52.36
C VAL A 130 -31.96 -5.60 53.60
N LYS A 131 -33.20 -5.09 53.50
CA LYS A 131 -34.00 -4.71 54.67
C LYS A 131 -34.41 -5.90 55.52
N LEU A 132 -34.54 -7.10 54.94
CA LEU A 132 -34.92 -8.31 55.69
C LEU A 132 -33.81 -8.80 56.64
N TRP A 133 -32.54 -8.48 56.34
CA TRP A 133 -31.39 -8.87 57.15
C TRP A 133 -31.03 -7.82 58.24
N ALA A 134 -31.56 -6.62 58.08
CA ALA A 134 -31.32 -5.52 59.02
C ALA A 134 -32.42 -5.41 60.12
N THR A 135 -33.34 -6.35 60.18
CA THR A 135 -34.33 -6.40 61.28
C THR A 135 -33.69 -7.06 62.49
N PRO A 136 -34.00 -6.57 63.71
CA PRO A 136 -33.40 -7.11 64.97
C PRO A 136 -33.68 -8.59 65.15
N LEU A 137 -34.73 -9.15 64.55
CA LEU A 137 -35.04 -10.59 64.56
C LEU A 137 -34.09 -11.44 63.69
N GLY A 138 -33.52 -10.91 62.62
CA GLY A 138 -32.56 -11.60 61.77
C GLY A 138 -31.20 -11.79 62.42
N ILE A 139 -30.78 -10.87 63.25
CA ILE A 139 -29.52 -10.93 64.00
C ILE A 139 -29.59 -11.93 65.12
N LEU A 140 -30.75 -12.10 65.75
CA LEU A 140 -30.95 -13.07 66.81
C LEU A 140 -30.90 -14.52 66.30
N SER A 141 -31.34 -14.75 65.07
CA SER A 141 -31.30 -16.11 64.43
C SER A 141 -29.87 -16.53 64.08
N LEU A 142 -28.97 -15.58 63.79
CA LEU A 142 -27.57 -15.89 63.48
C LEU A 142 -26.77 -16.22 64.73
N LEU A 143 -27.16 -15.66 65.90
CA LEU A 143 -26.50 -15.88 67.20
C LEU A 143 -26.87 -17.24 67.85
N LEU A 144 -27.99 -17.88 67.39
CA LEU A 144 -28.45 -19.20 67.90
C LEU A 144 -27.83 -20.35 67.09
N LEU A 145 -27.12 -20.06 66.02
CA LEU A 145 -26.46 -21.07 65.13
C LEU A 145 -24.93 -21.14 65.36
N LEU A 146 -24.39 -20.37 66.26
CA LEU A 146 -23.00 -20.38 66.71
C LEU A 146 -22.93 -21.03 68.11
#